data_0b12117156c85aa75a77857c6bb19c8b
#
_entry.id   0b12117156c85aa75a77857c6bb19c8b
#
_cell.length_a   1.000
_cell.length_b   1.000
_cell.length_c   1.000
_cell.angle_alpha   90.00
_cell.angle_beta   90.00
_cell.angle_gamma   90.00
#
_symmetry.space_group_name_H-M   'P 1'
#
loop_
_entity.id
_entity.type
_entity.pdbx_description
1 polymer ?
#
loop_
_entity_poly.entity_id
_entity_poly.type
_entity_poly.pdbx_seq_one_letter_code
_entity_poly.pdbx_strand_id
1 'polypeptide(L)'
;MSEPIRELHLGQFLRLLRNAHWEYVARVNSRAAAFVLAVTADDELLLVEQYRIPLQCRTIELPAGLIGDEAEFHHESVEQSAIRELEEETGYRGARAEILLTGPVAAGLTSEVLHLIRVSELQRVHDGGGVAGEDITVHRVPLARIDAWLQEQSARGLMVEPRIYTALYFANGGQNGAAKRG
;
A
#
# COMPACT_ATOMS: atom_id res chain seq x y z
N MET A 1 -19.10 -14.02 -27.48
CA MET A 1 -18.46 -12.69 -27.55
C MET A 1 -18.73 -12.00 -26.22
N SER A 2 -17.71 -11.52 -25.52
CA SER A 2 -17.91 -10.77 -24.28
C SER A 2 -18.61 -9.43 -24.61
N GLU A 3 -19.61 -9.06 -23.81
CA GLU A 3 -20.22 -7.74 -23.95
C GLU A 3 -19.16 -6.65 -23.72
N PRO A 4 -19.25 -5.51 -24.41
CA PRO A 4 -18.31 -4.40 -24.20
C PRO A 4 -18.48 -3.83 -22.79
N ILE A 5 -17.36 -3.44 -22.19
CA ILE A 5 -17.36 -2.72 -20.91
C ILE A 5 -18.08 -1.40 -21.10
N ARG A 6 -19.08 -1.14 -20.24
CA ARG A 6 -19.89 0.09 -20.24
C ARG A 6 -19.52 0.92 -19.02
N GLU A 7 -19.21 2.20 -19.23
CA GLU A 7 -19.06 3.16 -18.15
C GLU A 7 -20.45 3.64 -17.70
N LEU A 8 -20.74 3.47 -16.41
CA LEU A 8 -22.01 3.90 -15.81
C LEU A 8 -21.90 5.30 -15.19
N HIS A 9 -20.71 5.60 -14.63
CA HIS A 9 -20.42 6.90 -14.03
C HIS A 9 -18.92 7.19 -14.06
N LEU A 10 -18.56 8.43 -14.38
CA LEU A 10 -17.20 8.95 -14.31
C LEU A 10 -17.12 10.05 -13.25
N GLY A 11 -16.39 9.79 -12.18
CA GLY A 11 -16.00 10.77 -11.18
C GLY A 11 -14.60 11.35 -11.47
N GLN A 12 -14.11 12.17 -10.56
CA GLN A 12 -12.77 12.76 -10.67
C GLN A 12 -11.65 11.70 -10.51
N PHE A 13 -11.79 10.78 -9.58
CA PHE A 13 -10.77 9.78 -9.22
C PHE A 13 -11.18 8.34 -9.56
N LEU A 14 -12.47 8.08 -9.58
CA LEU A 14 -13.03 6.75 -9.78
C LEU A 14 -14.08 6.77 -10.90
N ARG A 15 -14.20 5.64 -11.58
CA ARG A 15 -15.29 5.35 -12.52
C ARG A 15 -15.99 4.06 -12.14
N LEU A 16 -17.32 4.05 -12.29
CA LEU A 16 -18.15 2.87 -12.14
C LEU A 16 -18.32 2.21 -13.50
N LEU A 17 -17.98 0.96 -13.60
CA LEU A 17 -18.00 0.17 -14.83
C LEU A 17 -18.95 -1.02 -14.69
N ARG A 18 -19.53 -1.43 -15.84
CA ARG A 18 -20.30 -2.67 -15.95
C ARG A 18 -19.76 -3.54 -17.09
N ASN A 19 -19.63 -4.83 -16.79
CA ASN A 19 -19.37 -5.87 -17.77
C ASN A 19 -20.40 -6.99 -17.57
N ALA A 20 -21.28 -7.20 -18.53
CA ALA A 20 -22.44 -8.05 -18.40
C ALA A 20 -23.27 -7.71 -17.14
N HIS A 21 -23.38 -8.64 -16.19
CA HIS A 21 -24.11 -8.43 -14.92
C HIS A 21 -23.23 -7.93 -13.76
N TRP A 22 -21.92 -7.70 -14.00
CA TRP A 22 -20.96 -7.31 -12.95
C TRP A 22 -20.70 -5.81 -12.95
N GLU A 23 -20.92 -5.17 -11.82
CA GLU A 23 -20.56 -3.76 -11.59
C GLU A 23 -19.32 -3.68 -10.70
N TYR A 24 -18.37 -2.82 -11.08
CA TYR A 24 -17.12 -2.65 -10.34
C TYR A 24 -16.55 -1.26 -10.53
N VAL A 25 -15.64 -0.85 -9.65
CA VAL A 25 -14.96 0.43 -9.73
C VAL A 25 -13.55 0.28 -10.31
N ALA A 26 -13.09 1.31 -11.01
CA ALA A 26 -11.71 1.43 -11.45
C ALA A 26 -11.22 2.87 -11.18
N ARG A 27 -9.91 3.04 -11.00
CA ARG A 27 -9.30 4.37 -10.93
C ARG A 27 -9.25 5.01 -12.32
N VAL A 28 -9.31 6.34 -12.35
CA VAL A 28 -9.21 7.10 -13.61
C VAL A 28 -7.76 7.22 -14.05
N ASN A 29 -6.86 7.58 -13.15
CA ASN A 29 -5.48 7.98 -13.47
C ASN A 29 -4.40 7.05 -12.93
N SER A 30 -4.72 6.05 -12.09
CA SER A 30 -3.73 5.14 -11.51
C SER A 30 -3.77 3.76 -12.16
N ARG A 31 -2.59 3.13 -12.28
CA ARG A 31 -2.43 1.78 -12.84
C ARG A 31 -2.51 0.69 -11.78
N ALA A 32 -2.04 0.98 -10.57
CA ALA A 32 -1.97 0.05 -9.45
C ALA A 32 -1.69 0.81 -8.14
N ALA A 33 -1.61 0.08 -7.02
CA ALA A 33 -1.15 0.61 -5.74
C ALA A 33 0.10 -0.14 -5.26
N ALA A 34 1.06 0.58 -4.68
CA ALA A 34 2.23 0.03 -4.01
C ALA A 34 2.01 0.03 -2.50
N PHE A 35 2.27 -1.09 -1.83
CA PHE A 35 2.30 -1.23 -0.38
C PHE A 35 3.70 -1.63 0.04
N VAL A 36 4.25 -0.99 1.04
CA VAL A 36 5.67 -1.10 1.35
C VAL A 36 5.90 -1.86 2.64
N LEU A 37 6.63 -2.98 2.54
CA LEU A 37 7.27 -3.65 3.66
C LEU A 37 8.66 -3.02 3.86
N ALA A 38 8.82 -2.25 4.92
CA ALA A 38 10.08 -1.63 5.29
C ALA A 38 10.42 -1.94 6.76
N VAL A 39 11.55 -2.61 6.97
CA VAL A 39 12.07 -2.96 8.30
C VAL A 39 13.40 -2.25 8.49
N THR A 40 13.55 -1.50 9.57
CA THR A 40 14.75 -0.76 9.90
C THR A 40 15.90 -1.70 10.34
N ALA A 41 17.11 -1.15 10.45
CA ALA A 41 18.26 -1.90 10.97
C ALA A 41 18.10 -2.34 12.46
N ASP A 42 17.15 -1.72 13.17
CA ASP A 42 16.82 -2.05 14.57
C ASP A 42 15.66 -3.06 14.67
N ASP A 43 15.35 -3.78 13.57
CA ASP A 43 14.23 -4.73 13.48
C ASP A 43 12.86 -4.11 13.78
N GLU A 44 12.64 -2.86 13.40
CA GLU A 44 11.36 -2.17 13.54
C GLU A 44 10.63 -2.12 12.18
N LEU A 45 9.37 -2.56 12.16
CA LEU A 45 8.47 -2.38 11.01
C LEU A 45 7.97 -0.94 10.97
N LEU A 46 8.07 -0.30 9.82
CA LEU A 46 7.48 1.01 9.58
C LEU A 46 6.01 0.86 9.23
N LEU A 47 5.16 1.52 10.00
CA LEU A 47 3.71 1.61 9.80
C LEU A 47 3.28 3.06 9.83
N VAL A 48 2.14 3.34 9.21
CA VAL A 48 1.51 4.66 9.20
C VAL A 48 0.11 4.60 9.81
N GLU A 49 -0.24 5.66 10.53
CA GLU A 49 -1.59 5.88 11.03
C GLU A 49 -2.17 7.08 10.32
N GLN A 50 -3.37 6.95 9.72
CA GLN A 50 -4.04 8.04 9.03
C GLN A 50 -5.56 7.93 9.16
N TYR A 51 -6.26 9.06 8.95
CA TYR A 51 -7.72 9.06 8.93
C TYR A 51 -8.24 8.71 7.52
N ARG A 52 -9.03 7.64 7.42
CA ARG A 52 -9.63 7.22 6.16
C ARG A 52 -11.09 7.68 6.07
N ILE A 53 -11.33 8.72 5.27
CA ILE A 53 -12.67 9.32 5.06
C ILE A 53 -13.75 8.27 4.75
N PRO A 54 -13.54 7.27 3.86
CA PRO A 54 -14.56 6.27 3.57
C PRO A 54 -14.93 5.39 4.76
N LEU A 55 -13.99 5.20 5.71
CA LEU A 55 -14.18 4.39 6.91
C LEU A 55 -14.61 5.24 8.12
N GLN A 56 -14.44 6.56 8.05
CA GLN A 56 -14.70 7.52 9.13
C GLN A 56 -13.94 7.17 10.44
N CYS A 57 -12.76 6.58 10.31
CA CYS A 57 -11.90 6.24 11.44
C CYS A 57 -10.41 6.31 11.04
N ARG A 58 -9.54 6.27 12.04
CA ARG A 58 -8.10 6.11 11.83
C ARG A 58 -7.76 4.64 11.61
N THR A 59 -6.78 4.41 10.77
CA THR A 59 -6.31 3.08 10.39
C THR A 59 -4.81 2.97 10.63
N ILE A 60 -4.34 1.77 10.96
CA ILE A 60 -2.92 1.40 10.92
C ILE A 60 -2.68 0.64 9.65
N GLU A 61 -1.73 1.10 8.84
CA GLU A 61 -1.48 0.59 7.49
C GLU A 61 0.03 0.45 7.22
N LEU A 62 0.37 -0.29 6.18
CA LEU A 62 1.69 -0.18 5.56
C LEU A 62 1.78 1.16 4.82
N PRO A 63 2.96 1.79 4.73
CA PRO A 63 3.17 2.90 3.81
C PRO A 63 2.73 2.51 2.40
N ALA A 64 1.96 3.37 1.73
CA ALA A 64 1.35 3.01 0.45
C ALA A 64 0.99 4.21 -0.41
N GLY A 65 1.19 4.09 -1.72
CA GLY A 65 0.79 5.11 -2.68
C GLY A 65 0.29 4.56 -4.00
N LEU A 66 -0.24 5.44 -4.82
CA LEU A 66 -0.74 5.11 -6.14
C LEU A 66 0.39 5.20 -7.18
N ILE A 67 0.40 4.26 -8.12
CA ILE A 67 1.40 4.21 -9.18
C ILE A 67 0.88 4.97 -10.40
N GLY A 68 1.58 6.08 -10.75
CA GLY A 68 1.33 6.84 -11.98
C GLY A 68 0.03 7.63 -11.98
N ASP A 69 -0.45 8.05 -10.82
CA ASP A 69 -1.63 8.91 -10.66
C ASP A 69 -1.33 10.39 -10.96
N GLU A 70 -0.10 10.84 -10.75
CA GLU A 70 0.37 12.18 -11.12
C GLU A 70 1.13 12.17 -12.44
N ALA A 71 0.94 13.21 -13.27
CA ALA A 71 1.55 13.33 -14.59
C ALA A 71 3.09 13.31 -14.54
N GLU A 72 3.67 13.84 -13.47
CA GLU A 72 5.12 13.88 -13.23
C GLU A 72 5.72 12.49 -13.05
N PHE A 73 4.97 11.57 -12.42
CA PHE A 73 5.41 10.23 -12.04
C PHE A 73 4.90 9.11 -12.97
N HIS A 74 4.31 9.46 -14.11
CA HIS A 74 3.79 8.47 -15.06
C HIS A 74 4.83 7.47 -15.59
N HIS A 75 6.11 7.81 -15.53
CA HIS A 75 7.21 6.98 -16.02
C HIS A 75 7.94 6.20 -14.92
N GLU A 76 7.55 6.42 -13.64
CA GLU A 76 8.16 5.68 -12.55
C GLU A 76 7.86 4.17 -12.66
N SER A 77 8.85 3.36 -12.32
CA SER A 77 8.62 1.94 -12.06
C SER A 77 7.85 1.76 -10.75
N VAL A 78 7.27 0.59 -10.56
CA VAL A 78 6.58 0.22 -9.31
C VAL A 78 7.51 0.38 -8.09
N GLU A 79 8.78 -0.01 -8.26
CA GLU A 79 9.81 0.07 -7.22
C GLU A 79 10.20 1.50 -6.90
N GLN A 80 10.32 2.38 -7.91
CA GLN A 80 10.63 3.79 -7.72
C GLN A 80 9.50 4.51 -6.98
N SER A 81 8.26 4.25 -7.38
CA SER A 81 7.07 4.75 -6.70
C SER A 81 7.04 4.33 -5.22
N ALA A 82 7.33 3.05 -4.94
CA ALA A 82 7.37 2.53 -3.56
C ALA A 82 8.45 3.20 -2.69
N ILE A 83 9.63 3.50 -3.25
CA ILE A 83 10.70 4.22 -2.53
C ILE A 83 10.28 5.65 -2.24
N ARG A 84 9.67 6.35 -3.21
CA ARG A 84 9.20 7.73 -3.06
C ARG A 84 8.10 7.82 -1.99
N GLU A 85 7.07 6.99 -2.08
CA GLU A 85 5.96 6.97 -1.12
C GLU A 85 6.43 6.64 0.31
N LEU A 86 7.35 5.67 0.45
CA LEU A 86 7.96 5.36 1.74
C LEU A 86 8.64 6.59 2.34
N GLU A 87 9.39 7.33 1.53
CA GLU A 87 10.11 8.52 1.98
C GLU A 87 9.13 9.63 2.37
N GLU A 88 8.15 9.95 1.54
CA GLU A 88 7.15 11.00 1.77
C GLU A 88 6.36 10.72 3.05
N GLU A 89 5.84 9.52 3.22
CA GLU A 89 5.03 9.17 4.37
C GLU A 89 5.83 8.96 5.65
N THR A 90 7.02 8.32 5.58
CA THR A 90 7.74 7.87 6.78
C THR A 90 9.05 8.61 7.06
N GLY A 91 9.58 9.32 6.08
CA GLY A 91 10.91 9.94 6.17
C GLY A 91 12.08 8.96 6.01
N TYR A 92 11.81 7.74 5.57
CA TYR A 92 12.84 6.74 5.29
C TYR A 92 12.99 6.52 3.80
N ARG A 93 14.20 6.73 3.28
CA ARG A 93 14.58 6.40 1.91
C ARG A 93 15.26 5.04 1.88
N GLY A 94 14.84 4.16 0.97
CA GLY A 94 15.50 2.89 0.70
C GLY A 94 16.37 2.95 -0.56
N ALA A 95 17.43 2.16 -0.59
CA ALA A 95 18.29 2.04 -1.78
C ALA A 95 17.89 0.87 -2.69
N ARG A 96 17.08 -0.08 -2.21
CA ARG A 96 16.64 -1.26 -2.97
C ARG A 96 15.18 -1.51 -2.75
N ALA A 97 14.48 -1.89 -3.84
CA ALA A 97 13.09 -2.33 -3.79
C ALA A 97 12.92 -3.64 -4.57
N GLU A 98 12.05 -4.52 -4.07
CA GLU A 98 11.75 -5.84 -4.63
C GLU A 98 10.25 -6.11 -4.53
N ILE A 99 9.60 -6.46 -5.62
CA ILE A 99 8.20 -6.89 -5.63
C ILE A 99 8.11 -8.30 -5.02
N LEU A 100 7.44 -8.42 -3.88
CA LEU A 100 7.23 -9.68 -3.18
C LEU A 100 5.97 -10.40 -3.66
N LEU A 101 4.91 -9.64 -3.93
CA LEU A 101 3.59 -10.15 -4.28
C LEU A 101 2.85 -9.16 -5.18
N THR A 102 2.11 -9.68 -6.14
CA THR A 102 1.15 -8.92 -6.94
C THR A 102 -0.20 -9.63 -6.87
N GLY A 103 -1.26 -8.87 -6.60
CA GLY A 103 -2.60 -9.45 -6.49
C GLY A 103 -3.71 -8.40 -6.53
N PRO A 104 -4.98 -8.85 -6.57
CA PRO A 104 -6.11 -7.92 -6.56
C PRO A 104 -6.30 -7.31 -5.16
N VAL A 105 -6.72 -6.04 -5.11
CA VAL A 105 -7.11 -5.37 -3.84
C VAL A 105 -8.40 -5.96 -3.29
N ALA A 106 -9.43 -6.02 -4.13
CA ALA A 106 -10.74 -6.58 -3.80
C ALA A 106 -11.39 -7.08 -5.09
N ALA A 107 -11.09 -8.32 -5.48
CA ALA A 107 -11.41 -8.90 -6.79
C ALA A 107 -12.91 -8.86 -7.17
N GLY A 108 -13.81 -8.75 -6.19
CA GLY A 108 -15.25 -8.64 -6.42
C GLY A 108 -15.76 -7.20 -6.54
N LEU A 109 -14.94 -6.19 -6.28
CA LEU A 109 -15.37 -4.79 -6.20
C LEU A 109 -14.61 -3.87 -7.15
N THR A 110 -13.33 -4.13 -7.38
CA THR A 110 -12.46 -3.24 -8.14
C THR A 110 -11.54 -4.01 -9.07
N SER A 111 -11.12 -3.36 -10.16
CA SER A 111 -10.04 -3.85 -11.02
C SER A 111 -8.65 -3.46 -10.54
N GLU A 112 -8.53 -2.80 -9.39
CA GLU A 112 -7.26 -2.36 -8.85
C GLU A 112 -6.36 -3.54 -8.48
N VAL A 113 -5.11 -3.46 -8.91
CA VAL A 113 -4.04 -4.41 -8.56
C VAL A 113 -3.12 -3.74 -7.54
N LEU A 114 -2.69 -4.48 -6.55
CA LEU A 114 -1.68 -4.06 -5.59
C LEU A 114 -0.35 -4.79 -5.81
N HIS A 115 0.73 -4.12 -5.49
CA HIS A 115 2.05 -4.70 -5.34
C HIS A 115 2.50 -4.56 -3.89
N LEU A 116 2.86 -5.66 -3.23
CA LEU A 116 3.60 -5.62 -1.97
C LEU A 116 5.08 -5.60 -2.30
N ILE A 117 5.78 -4.57 -1.82
CA ILE A 117 7.17 -4.29 -2.19
C ILE A 117 8.00 -4.23 -0.92
N ARG A 118 9.08 -5.01 -0.88
CA ARG A 118 10.11 -4.83 0.15
C ARG A 118 11.02 -3.69 -0.26
N VAL A 119 11.15 -2.70 0.61
CA VAL A 119 12.16 -1.66 0.49
C VAL A 119 13.19 -1.86 1.58
N SER A 120 14.46 -1.90 1.21
CA SER A 120 15.58 -2.22 2.10
C SER A 120 16.73 -1.23 1.95
N GLU A 121 17.76 -1.39 2.79
CA GLU A 121 18.88 -0.44 2.90
C GLU A 121 18.37 0.96 3.25
N LEU A 122 17.57 1.01 4.33
CA LEU A 122 16.85 2.19 4.75
C LEU A 122 17.76 3.23 5.41
N GLN A 123 17.59 4.48 5.04
CA GLN A 123 18.21 5.62 5.69
C GLN A 123 17.12 6.64 6.07
N ARG A 124 17.10 7.09 7.33
CA ARG A 124 16.19 8.17 7.73
C ARG A 124 16.71 9.49 7.21
N VAL A 125 15.88 10.23 6.49
CA VAL A 125 16.23 11.50 5.84
C VAL A 125 15.44 12.70 6.35
N HIS A 126 14.21 12.47 6.88
CA HIS A 126 13.38 13.48 7.56
C HIS A 126 12.38 12.80 8.52
N ASP A 127 11.41 13.56 9.04
CA ASP A 127 10.46 13.03 10.04
C ASP A 127 9.25 12.30 9.42
N GLY A 128 9.05 12.38 8.11
CA GLY A 128 7.88 11.85 7.42
C GLY A 128 6.63 12.70 7.67
N GLY A 129 5.46 12.07 7.56
CA GLY A 129 4.17 12.71 7.82
C GLY A 129 3.34 12.95 6.57
N GLY A 130 3.80 12.50 5.40
CA GLY A 130 3.16 12.67 4.11
C GLY A 130 3.43 14.04 3.48
N VAL A 131 2.75 14.29 2.36
CA VAL A 131 2.81 15.57 1.65
C VAL A 131 1.76 16.56 2.18
N ALA A 132 1.78 17.78 1.69
CA ALA A 132 0.87 18.84 2.15
C ALA A 132 -0.61 18.44 2.07
N GLY A 133 -1.29 18.43 3.21
CA GLY A 133 -2.71 18.06 3.33
C GLY A 133 -2.98 16.65 3.86
N GLU A 134 -1.95 15.85 4.06
CA GLU A 134 -2.03 14.55 4.71
C GLU A 134 -1.80 14.66 6.22
N ASP A 135 -2.49 13.82 6.99
CA ASP A 135 -2.37 13.72 8.46
C ASP A 135 -1.89 12.29 8.80
N ILE A 136 -0.59 12.07 8.56
CA ILE A 136 0.07 10.78 8.74
C ILE A 136 0.93 10.81 10.01
N THR A 137 0.72 9.82 10.89
CA THR A 137 1.59 9.55 12.04
C THR A 137 2.43 8.30 11.74
N VAL A 138 3.75 8.44 11.85
CA VAL A 138 4.69 7.34 11.60
C VAL A 138 4.89 6.53 12.88
N HIS A 139 4.77 5.21 12.79
CA HIS A 139 5.06 4.27 13.85
C HIS A 139 6.25 3.38 13.47
N ARG A 140 7.22 3.25 14.40
CA ARG A 140 8.32 2.28 14.33
C ARG A 140 8.05 1.22 15.36
N VAL A 141 7.72 0.03 14.94
CA VAL A 141 7.24 -1.03 15.82
C VAL A 141 8.21 -2.22 15.77
N PRO A 142 8.88 -2.55 16.89
CA PRO A 142 9.75 -3.72 16.94
C PRO A 142 9.00 -4.99 16.51
N LEU A 143 9.56 -5.76 15.56
CA LEU A 143 8.94 -6.99 15.07
C LEU A 143 8.61 -7.96 16.19
N ALA A 144 9.45 -8.02 17.23
CA ALA A 144 9.20 -8.87 18.41
C ALA A 144 7.94 -8.47 19.21
N ARG A 145 7.40 -7.27 19.00
CA ARG A 145 6.23 -6.76 19.72
C ARG A 145 5.03 -6.48 18.81
N ILE A 146 5.17 -6.76 17.53
CA ILE A 146 4.20 -6.29 16.51
C ILE A 146 2.79 -6.78 16.79
N ASP A 147 2.59 -8.06 17.14
CA ASP A 147 1.26 -8.63 17.38
C ASP A 147 0.57 -7.97 18.58
N ALA A 148 1.29 -7.80 19.70
CA ALA A 148 0.77 -7.14 20.89
C ALA A 148 0.42 -5.67 20.59
N TRP A 149 1.30 -4.97 19.88
CA TRP A 149 1.06 -3.57 19.51
C TRP A 149 -0.16 -3.40 18.60
N LEU A 150 -0.34 -4.26 17.57
CA LEU A 150 -1.51 -4.22 16.70
C LEU A 150 -2.80 -4.49 17.47
N GLN A 151 -2.79 -5.41 18.43
CA GLN A 151 -3.93 -5.66 19.32
C GLN A 151 -4.25 -4.44 20.20
N GLU A 152 -3.22 -3.77 20.73
CA GLU A 152 -3.38 -2.52 21.49
C GLU A 152 -4.02 -1.41 20.64
N GLN A 153 -3.61 -1.25 19.36
CA GLN A 153 -4.22 -0.27 18.47
C GLN A 153 -5.70 -0.59 18.18
N SER A 154 -6.02 -1.85 17.92
CA SER A 154 -7.40 -2.30 17.74
C SER A 154 -8.25 -2.03 18.98
N ALA A 155 -7.72 -2.29 20.19
CA ALA A 155 -8.41 -2.02 21.45
C ALA A 155 -8.65 -0.51 21.70
N ARG A 156 -7.83 0.35 21.11
CA ARG A 156 -8.01 1.82 21.09
C ARG A 156 -9.02 2.30 20.05
N GLY A 157 -9.58 1.40 19.24
CA GLY A 157 -10.58 1.70 18.22
C GLY A 157 -10.02 2.03 16.84
N LEU A 158 -8.72 1.82 16.59
CA LEU A 158 -8.15 1.95 15.26
C LEU A 158 -8.40 0.68 14.44
N MET A 159 -8.64 0.82 13.15
CA MET A 159 -8.72 -0.34 12.26
C MET A 159 -7.32 -0.73 11.79
N VAL A 160 -6.95 -1.99 12.01
CA VAL A 160 -5.69 -2.56 11.54
C VAL A 160 -5.90 -3.15 10.14
N GLU A 161 -5.11 -2.70 9.19
CA GLU A 161 -5.19 -3.12 7.81
C GLU A 161 -4.64 -4.55 7.63
N PRO A 162 -5.42 -5.51 7.06
CA PRO A 162 -5.03 -6.92 6.99
C PRO A 162 -3.74 -7.21 6.20
N ARG A 163 -3.35 -6.34 5.27
CA ARG A 163 -2.11 -6.51 4.49
C ARG A 163 -0.84 -6.42 5.33
N ILE A 164 -0.91 -5.82 6.53
CA ILE A 164 0.18 -5.87 7.51
C ILE A 164 0.57 -7.32 7.80
N TYR A 165 -0.40 -8.21 8.02
CA TYR A 165 -0.14 -9.63 8.26
C TYR A 165 0.47 -10.35 7.05
N THR A 166 0.10 -9.92 5.84
CA THR A 166 0.76 -10.40 4.62
C THR A 166 2.24 -9.96 4.58
N ALA A 167 2.53 -8.71 4.92
CA ALA A 167 3.89 -8.20 4.99
C ALA A 167 4.71 -8.93 6.08
N LEU A 168 4.11 -9.19 7.24
CA LEU A 168 4.76 -9.93 8.33
C LEU A 168 5.13 -11.37 7.94
N TYR A 169 4.31 -12.04 7.11
CA TYR A 169 4.68 -13.34 6.55
C TYR A 169 6.01 -13.28 5.80
N PHE A 170 6.22 -12.26 4.97
CA PHE A 170 7.47 -12.08 4.23
C PHE A 170 8.62 -11.57 5.13
N ALA A 171 8.34 -10.70 6.11
CA ALA A 171 9.33 -10.24 7.06
C ALA A 171 9.95 -11.41 7.87
N ASN A 172 9.12 -12.40 8.22
CA ASN A 172 9.53 -13.60 8.96
C ASN A 172 10.11 -14.73 8.08
N GLY A 173 10.58 -14.42 6.87
CA GLY A 173 11.23 -15.38 5.98
C GLY A 173 10.31 -16.18 5.08
N GLY A 174 9.06 -15.76 4.92
CA GLY A 174 8.15 -16.32 3.92
C GLY A 174 8.74 -16.18 2.51
N GLN A 175 8.66 -17.24 1.70
CA GLN A 175 9.29 -17.29 0.38
C GLN A 175 8.48 -16.50 -0.64
N ASN A 176 9.18 -15.76 -1.52
CA ASN A 176 8.60 -15.16 -2.71
C ASN A 176 8.04 -16.25 -3.63
N GLY A 177 6.75 -16.22 -3.89
CA GLY A 177 6.10 -17.12 -4.86
C GLY A 177 6.55 -16.94 -6.32
N ALA A 178 7.54 -16.10 -6.59
CA ALA A 178 8.02 -15.75 -7.92
C ALA A 178 9.18 -16.62 -8.43
N ALA A 179 9.77 -17.47 -7.60
CA ALA A 179 10.93 -18.27 -8.01
C ALA A 179 10.57 -19.74 -8.19
N LYS A 180 9.74 -20.08 -9.19
CA LYS A 180 9.72 -21.40 -9.88
C LYS A 180 8.61 -21.43 -10.94
N ARG A 181 8.82 -20.72 -12.05
CA ARG A 181 8.31 -21.15 -13.34
C ARG A 181 9.49 -21.16 -14.30
N GLY A 182 10.24 -22.30 -14.27
CA GLY A 182 11.12 -22.69 -15.34
C GLY A 182 10.31 -23.32 -16.45
#